data_522812876754d1e3d9d71b0b54bcc0ff
#
_entry.id   522812876754d1e3d9d71b0b54bcc0ff
#
_cell.length_a   1.000
_cell.length_b   1.000
_cell.length_c   1.000
_cell.angle_alpha   90.00
_cell.angle_beta   90.00
_cell.angle_gamma   90.00
#
_symmetry.space_group_name_H-M   'P 1'
#
loop_
_entity.id
_entity.type
_entity.pdbx_description
1 polymer ?
#
loop_
_entity_poly.entity_id
_entity_poly.type
_entity_poly.pdbx_seq_one_letter_code
_entity_poly.pdbx_strand_id
1 'polypeptide(L)' 'MRLVSIYDQEKLREHGLLVKPETLRIWKCKGKFVKDGLFVKLGHRLLIDLDALERILKREQAKMVELGKRMHRAGQGEVR' A
#
# COMPACT_ATOMS: atom_id res chain seq x y z
N MET A 1 -2.31 2.48 17.34
CA MET A 1 -2.82 1.83 16.12
C MET A 1 -4.06 2.55 15.62
N ARG A 2 -4.05 2.94 14.35
CA ARG A 2 -5.18 3.66 13.76
C ARG A 2 -5.83 2.75 12.72
N LEU A 3 -7.06 2.37 12.96
CA LEU A 3 -7.77 1.43 12.11
C LEU A 3 -8.90 2.10 11.34
N VAL A 4 -9.03 1.74 10.06
CA VAL A 4 -10.06 2.27 9.18
C VAL A 4 -10.67 1.12 8.39
N SER A 5 -11.98 1.14 8.19
CA SER A 5 -12.65 0.12 7.41
C SER A 5 -12.18 0.15 5.96
N ILE A 6 -12.10 -1.02 5.34
CA ILE A 6 -11.73 -1.08 3.91
C ILE A 6 -12.75 -0.38 3.04
N TYR A 7 -13.95 -0.13 3.56
CA TYR A 7 -15.01 0.55 2.83
C TYR A 7 -14.98 2.07 3.02
N ASP A 8 -14.16 2.59 3.94
CA ASP A 8 -14.05 4.01 4.16
C ASP A 8 -13.03 4.58 3.17
N GLN A 9 -13.43 4.70 1.92
CA GLN A 9 -12.53 5.11 0.86
C GLN A 9 -12.01 6.53 1.01
N GLU A 10 -12.80 7.40 1.62
CA GLU A 10 -12.36 8.75 1.85
C GLU A 10 -11.12 8.80 2.74
N LYS A 11 -11.18 8.11 3.88
CA LYS A 11 -10.05 8.08 4.79
C LYS A 11 -8.85 7.37 4.19
N LEU A 12 -9.09 6.29 3.49
CA LEU A 12 -7.99 5.57 2.84
C LEU A 12 -7.33 6.44 1.79
N ARG A 13 -8.12 7.21 1.05
CA ARG A 13 -7.60 8.10 0.03
C ARG A 13 -6.77 9.23 0.66
N GLU A 14 -7.21 9.75 1.79
CA GLU A 14 -6.47 10.78 2.52
C GLU A 14 -5.08 10.29 2.92
N HIS A 15 -4.93 9.00 3.13
CA HIS A 15 -3.66 8.41 3.52
C HIS A 15 -2.92 7.75 2.35
N GLY A 16 -3.37 8.01 1.15
CA GLY A 16 -2.64 7.56 -0.04
C GLY A 16 -3.03 6.21 -0.61
N LEU A 17 -4.06 5.57 -0.05
CA LEU A 17 -4.48 4.27 -0.56
C LEU A 17 -5.66 4.46 -1.51
N LEU A 18 -5.37 4.37 -2.81
CA LEU A 18 -6.36 4.64 -3.85
C LEU A 18 -6.84 3.38 -4.54
N VAL A 19 -7.25 2.39 -3.79
CA VAL A 19 -7.73 1.13 -4.35
C VAL A 19 -9.13 0.82 -3.85
N LYS A 20 -9.84 0.02 -4.62
CA LYS A 20 -11.20 -0.37 -4.27
C LYS A 20 -11.21 -1.43 -3.17
N PRO A 21 -12.30 -1.54 -2.41
CA PRO A 21 -12.40 -2.59 -1.39
C PRO A 21 -12.20 -4.00 -1.93
N GLU A 22 -12.67 -4.27 -3.14
CA GLU A 22 -12.49 -5.58 -3.76
C GLU A 22 -11.02 -5.89 -3.95
N THR A 23 -10.24 -4.90 -4.36
CA THR A 23 -8.80 -5.07 -4.54
C THR A 23 -8.13 -5.38 -3.21
N LEU A 24 -8.55 -4.70 -2.15
CA LEU A 24 -8.00 -4.95 -0.82
C LEU A 24 -8.32 -6.37 -0.35
N ARG A 25 -9.51 -6.86 -0.64
CA ARG A 25 -9.88 -8.23 -0.30
C ARG A 25 -9.01 -9.23 -1.06
N ILE A 26 -8.73 -8.96 -2.33
CA ILE A 26 -7.87 -9.81 -3.14
C ILE A 26 -6.46 -9.83 -2.56
N TRP A 27 -5.95 -8.67 -2.16
CA TRP A 27 -4.63 -8.60 -1.54
C TRP A 27 -4.58 -9.46 -0.28
N LYS A 28 -5.60 -9.37 0.55
CA LYS A 28 -5.66 -10.15 1.77
C LYS A 28 -5.67 -11.64 1.45
N CYS A 29 -6.46 -12.06 0.46
CA CYS A 29 -6.54 -13.46 0.07
C CYS A 29 -5.23 -13.98 -0.48
N LYS A 30 -4.49 -13.13 -1.18
CA LYS A 30 -3.19 -13.52 -1.73
C LYS A 30 -2.06 -13.36 -0.73
N GLY A 31 -2.34 -12.86 0.45
CA GLY A 31 -1.33 -12.65 1.47
C GLY A 31 -0.49 -11.41 1.25
N LYS A 32 -0.87 -10.56 0.31
CA LYS A 32 -0.11 -9.36 0.02
C LYS A 32 -0.23 -8.38 1.17
N PHE A 33 0.91 -7.95 1.71
CA PHE A 33 1.01 -7.02 2.84
C PHE A 33 0.42 -7.56 4.14
N VAL A 34 0.01 -8.81 4.18
CA VAL A 34 -0.53 -9.39 5.42
C VAL A 34 0.54 -9.46 6.49
N LYS A 35 1.76 -9.85 6.11
CA LYS A 35 2.86 -9.93 7.05
C LYS A 35 3.29 -8.55 7.55
N ASP A 36 2.99 -7.51 6.79
CA ASP A 36 3.35 -6.15 7.18
C ASP A 36 2.34 -5.58 8.17
N GLY A 37 1.28 -6.31 8.45
CA GLY A 37 0.29 -5.87 9.42
C GLY A 37 -0.72 -4.88 8.85
N LEU A 38 -0.85 -4.81 7.53
CA LEU A 38 -1.79 -3.87 6.92
C LEU A 38 -3.24 -4.21 7.26
N PHE A 39 -3.57 -5.49 7.27
CA PHE A 39 -4.94 -5.91 7.50
C PHE A 39 -5.19 -6.39 8.92
N VAL A 40 -6.29 -5.91 9.50
CA VAL A 40 -6.73 -6.35 10.82
C VAL A 40 -8.16 -6.84 10.67
N LYS A 41 -8.43 -8.06 11.10
CA LYS A 41 -9.77 -8.60 11.03
C LYS A 41 -10.37 -8.62 12.42
N LEU A 42 -11.52 -7.96 12.56
CA LEU A 42 -12.23 -7.94 13.83
C LEU A 42 -13.64 -8.43 13.57
N GLY A 43 -13.93 -9.67 13.97
CA GLY A 43 -15.19 -10.30 13.67
C GLY A 43 -15.34 -10.47 12.17
N HIS A 44 -16.37 -9.88 11.61
CA HIS A 44 -16.60 -9.93 10.16
C HIS A 44 -16.05 -8.72 9.44
N ARG A 45 -15.46 -7.79 10.19
CA ARG A 45 -14.95 -6.55 9.58
C ARG A 45 -13.48 -6.67 9.25
N LEU A 46 -13.14 -6.19 8.07
CA LEU A 46 -11.75 -6.12 7.65
C LEU A 46 -11.34 -4.66 7.70
N LEU A 47 -10.27 -4.39 8.44
CA LEU A 47 -9.81 -3.03 8.67
C LEU A 47 -8.39 -2.86 8.16
N ILE A 48 -8.02 -1.61 7.91
CA ILE A 48 -6.66 -1.26 7.49
C ILE A 48 -5.99 -0.52 8.65
N ASP A 49 -4.76 -0.93 8.96
CA ASP A 49 -3.96 -0.25 9.95
C ASP A 49 -3.19 0.87 9.25
N LEU A 50 -3.53 2.10 9.53
CA LEU A 50 -2.92 3.26 8.88
C LEU A 50 -1.43 3.38 9.17
N ASP A 51 -1.00 2.96 10.35
CA ASP A 51 0.43 3.01 10.68
C ASP A 51 1.22 2.03 9.81
N ALA A 52 0.66 0.83 9.61
CA ALA A 52 1.28 -0.14 8.72
C ALA A 52 1.26 0.37 7.28
N LEU A 53 0.18 1.01 6.88
CA LEU A 53 0.07 1.59 5.55
C LEU A 53 1.17 2.61 5.29
N GLU A 54 1.43 3.49 6.26
CA GLU A 54 2.49 4.48 6.11
C GLU A 54 3.85 3.82 5.93
N ARG A 55 4.13 2.76 6.71
CA ARG A 55 5.39 2.05 6.60
C ARG A 55 5.53 1.39 5.22
N ILE A 56 4.45 0.81 4.74
CA ILE A 56 4.45 0.15 3.43
C ILE A 56 4.68 1.18 2.33
N LEU A 57 3.99 2.31 2.39
CA LEU A 57 4.14 3.35 1.38
C LEU A 57 5.56 3.89 1.33
N LYS A 58 6.18 4.12 2.49
CA LYS A 58 7.56 4.59 2.53
C LYS A 58 8.51 3.57 1.94
N ARG A 59 8.30 2.30 2.23
CA ARG A 59 9.13 1.24 1.72
C ARG A 59 8.99 1.12 0.19
N GLU A 60 7.77 1.17 -0.30
CA GLU A 60 7.53 1.08 -1.73
C GLU A 60 8.06 2.31 -2.46
N GLN A 61 7.96 3.47 -1.84
CA GLN A 61 8.53 4.68 -2.42
C GLN A 61 10.04 4.56 -2.53
N ALA A 62 10.68 4.02 -1.49
CA ALA A 62 12.14 3.83 -1.52
C ALA A 62 12.54 2.89 -2.64
N LYS A 63 11.75 1.84 -2.87
CA LYS A 63 12.02 0.91 -3.95
C LYS A 63 11.88 1.58 -5.30
N MET A 64 10.88 2.43 -5.46
CA MET A 64 10.69 3.14 -6.73
C MET A 64 11.79 4.15 -6.98
N VAL A 65 12.24 4.82 -5.94
CA VAL A 65 13.36 5.77 -6.07
C VAL A 65 14.62 5.03 -6.50
N GLU A 66 14.89 3.89 -5.88
CA GLU A 66 16.06 3.10 -6.23
C GLU A 66 15.98 2.57 -7.65
N LEU A 67 14.79 2.12 -8.04
CA LEU A 67 14.58 1.64 -9.39
C LEU A 67 14.76 2.77 -10.40
N GLY A 68 14.25 3.97 -10.07
CA GLY A 68 14.41 5.13 -10.92
C GLY A 68 15.86 5.50 -11.12
N LYS A 69 16.66 5.42 -10.07
CA LYS A 69 18.08 5.70 -10.16
C LYS A 69 18.78 4.71 -11.08
N ARG A 70 18.42 3.44 -10.98
CA ARG A 70 19.01 2.42 -11.84
C ARG A 70 18.61 2.64 -13.28
N MET A 71 17.35 2.93 -13.52
CA MET A 71 16.84 3.15 -14.86
C MET A 71 17.47 4.38 -15.48
N HIS A 72 17.62 5.43 -14.69
CA HIS A 72 18.23 6.66 -15.17
C HIS A 72 19.69 6.41 -15.57
N ARG A 73 20.39 5.64 -14.76
CA ARG A 73 21.78 5.33 -15.02
C ARG A 73 21.93 4.46 -16.26
N ALA A 74 21.08 3.43 -16.35
CA ALA A 74 21.17 2.50 -17.44
C ALA A 74 20.63 3.08 -18.74
N GLY A 75 19.56 3.87 -18.62
CA GLY A 75 18.92 4.40 -19.78
C GLY A 75 19.33 5.80 -20.11
N GLN A 76 20.58 6.22 -19.69
CA GLN A 76 20.94 7.49 -19.90
C GLN A 76 20.88 7.88 -21.28
N GLY A 77 20.29 8.86 -21.58
CA GLY A 77 20.09 9.30 -22.89
C GLY A 77 18.75 9.00 -23.43
N GLU A 78 18.03 8.22 -22.82
CA GLU A 78 16.88 8.02 -23.36
C GLU A 78 15.83 8.38 -22.69
N VAL A 79 15.49 8.82 -22.41
CA VAL A 79 14.61 9.21 -21.72
C VAL A 79 13.78 9.94 -22.09
N ARG A 80 13.48 10.03 -22.44
CA ARG A 80 12.79 10.62 -22.62
C ARG A 80 12.28 10.97 -22.46
#